data_0e89d80b55eec996fc3bcd9fbe4615cc
#
_entry.id   0e89d80b55eec996fc3bcd9fbe4615cc
#
_cell.length_a   1.000
_cell.length_b   1.000
_cell.length_c   1.000
_cell.angle_alpha   90.00
_cell.angle_beta   90.00
_cell.angle_gamma   90.00
#
_symmetry.space_group_name_H-M   'P 1'
#
loop_
_entity.id
_entity.type
_entity.pdbx_description
1 polymer ?
#
loop_
_entity_poly.entity_id
_entity_poly.type
_entity_poly.pdbx_seq_one_letter_code
_entity_poly.pdbx_strand_id
1 'polypeptide(L)'
;MPNTLLVPLDGSDLSESALPVAEQLSAGLDSQIMLLTSGWGSTVADLEGYLAFNAAMLGAPCSTVVIPDTFPATAIADAVRSPEDTVVMATHGRSGIGRALLGSVAEDLLRRTDTTVVLLGPSATNDTPIVGGSLIVTLDGSARSARILPVAARWAKGLELRVVVVTVSPPGADDPAEELQRAAGASVGFFRSEGIDATHESLIGTTAAETIIAFAQQVPASLIAMCTHGRTGLGRTALGSTTIKVVHGASCPVAVVRTSD
;
A
#
# COMPACT_ATOMS: atom_id res chain seq x y z
N MET A 1 -7.23 18.70 -10.20
CA MET A 1 -7.98 18.53 -8.94
C MET A 1 -7.01 17.95 -7.94
N PRO A 2 -7.14 18.20 -6.64
CA PRO A 2 -6.30 17.53 -5.65
C PRO A 2 -6.52 16.01 -5.75
N ASN A 3 -5.47 15.25 -5.47
CA ASN A 3 -5.55 13.79 -5.42
C ASN A 3 -6.46 13.35 -4.27
N THR A 4 -7.13 12.23 -4.42
CA THR A 4 -8.05 11.71 -3.42
C THR A 4 -7.48 10.48 -2.73
N LEU A 5 -7.56 10.46 -1.40
CA LEU A 5 -7.37 9.25 -0.60
C LEU A 5 -8.74 8.64 -0.31
N LEU A 6 -9.07 7.56 -1.00
CA LEU A 6 -10.30 6.81 -0.78
C LEU A 6 -10.12 5.84 0.38
N VAL A 7 -10.96 5.98 1.41
CA VAL A 7 -10.94 5.10 2.59
C VAL A 7 -12.26 4.36 2.68
N PRO A 8 -12.33 3.10 2.21
CA PRO A 8 -13.52 2.29 2.32
C PRO A 8 -13.69 1.77 3.76
N LEU A 9 -14.88 1.98 4.30
CA LEU A 9 -15.27 1.57 5.65
C LEU A 9 -16.46 0.62 5.59
N ASP A 10 -16.44 -0.44 6.41
CA ASP A 10 -17.51 -1.44 6.51
C ASP A 10 -18.17 -1.49 7.90
N GLY A 11 -17.82 -0.55 8.79
CA GLY A 11 -18.30 -0.47 10.15
C GLY A 11 -17.60 -1.41 11.13
N SER A 12 -16.43 -1.95 10.77
CA SER A 12 -15.58 -2.70 11.69
C SER A 12 -14.41 -1.84 12.17
N ASP A 13 -13.95 -2.07 13.40
CA ASP A 13 -12.75 -1.46 13.97
C ASP A 13 -11.51 -1.67 13.07
N LEU A 14 -11.46 -2.82 12.38
CA LEU A 14 -10.39 -3.12 11.44
C LEU A 14 -10.39 -2.16 10.24
N SER A 15 -11.56 -1.88 9.65
CA SER A 15 -11.62 -0.92 8.55
C SER A 15 -11.28 0.50 9.01
N GLU A 16 -11.69 0.87 10.22
CA GLU A 16 -11.42 2.18 10.82
C GLU A 16 -9.93 2.37 11.18
N SER A 17 -9.16 1.28 11.36
CA SER A 17 -7.71 1.36 11.57
C SER A 17 -6.95 2.04 10.40
N ALA A 18 -7.59 2.14 9.23
CA ALA A 18 -7.04 2.85 8.07
C ALA A 18 -7.11 4.38 8.21
N LEU A 19 -7.98 4.92 9.06
CA LEU A 19 -8.20 6.36 9.20
C LEU A 19 -6.94 7.15 9.64
N PRO A 20 -6.21 6.74 10.70
CA PRO A 20 -4.99 7.43 11.12
C PRO A 20 -3.90 7.43 10.03
N VAL A 21 -3.82 6.36 9.24
CA VAL A 21 -2.87 6.26 8.12
C VAL A 21 -3.28 7.21 7.00
N ALA A 22 -4.56 7.24 6.64
CA ALA A 22 -5.07 8.15 5.61
C ALA A 22 -4.86 9.62 6.01
N GLU A 23 -5.01 9.96 7.28
CA GLU A 23 -4.80 11.31 7.78
C GLU A 23 -3.34 11.76 7.64
N GLN A 24 -2.38 10.90 8.02
CA GLN A 24 -0.96 11.18 7.83
C GLN A 24 -0.57 11.30 6.35
N LEU A 25 -1.10 10.42 5.50
CA LEU A 25 -0.87 10.47 4.05
C LEU A 25 -1.48 11.74 3.44
N SER A 26 -2.70 12.13 3.86
CA SER A 26 -3.38 13.33 3.38
C SER A 26 -2.54 14.58 3.63
N ALA A 27 -2.02 14.73 4.85
CA ALA A 27 -1.20 15.88 5.23
C ALA A 27 0.07 16.03 4.37
N GLY A 28 0.78 14.90 4.11
CA GLY A 28 2.03 14.94 3.34
C GLY A 28 1.84 14.94 1.82
N LEU A 29 0.73 14.43 1.31
CA LEU A 29 0.49 14.33 -0.14
C LEU A 29 -0.44 15.43 -0.69
N ASP A 30 -0.82 16.39 0.15
CA ASP A 30 -1.79 17.46 -0.22
C ASP A 30 -3.05 16.87 -0.88
N SER A 31 -3.60 15.82 -0.25
CA SER A 31 -4.72 15.05 -0.79
C SER A 31 -5.95 15.21 0.08
N GLN A 32 -7.14 15.13 -0.53
CA GLN A 32 -8.41 15.12 0.21
C GLN A 32 -8.81 13.69 0.57
N ILE A 33 -9.35 13.50 1.77
CA ILE A 33 -9.89 12.21 2.19
C ILE A 33 -11.32 12.07 1.68
N MET A 34 -11.64 10.89 1.16
CA MET A 34 -13.00 10.48 0.82
C MET A 34 -13.32 9.18 1.55
N LEU A 35 -14.22 9.23 2.54
CA LEU A 35 -14.75 8.03 3.16
C LEU A 35 -15.85 7.45 2.30
N LEU A 36 -15.77 6.16 2.04
CA LEU A 36 -16.72 5.45 1.21
C LEU A 36 -17.25 4.22 1.95
N THR A 37 -18.55 4.00 1.86
CA THR A 37 -19.15 2.73 2.28
C THR A 37 -20.10 2.21 1.21
N SER A 38 -20.16 0.88 1.12
CA SER A 38 -21.12 0.18 0.28
C SER A 38 -21.68 -1.00 1.09
N GLY A 39 -22.94 -1.33 0.90
CA GLY A 39 -23.49 -2.47 1.63
C GLY A 39 -24.95 -2.72 1.34
N TRP A 40 -25.42 -3.85 1.82
CA TRP A 40 -26.81 -4.28 1.79
C TRP A 40 -27.36 -4.37 3.20
N GLY A 41 -28.65 -4.12 3.36
CA GLY A 41 -29.37 -4.34 4.62
C GLY A 41 -29.31 -3.21 5.64
N SER A 42 -28.56 -2.15 5.40
CA SER A 42 -28.60 -0.91 6.17
C SER A 42 -29.31 0.18 5.37
N THR A 43 -29.96 1.11 6.05
CA THR A 43 -30.52 2.27 5.34
C THR A 43 -29.41 3.23 4.89
N VAL A 44 -29.65 3.97 3.82
CA VAL A 44 -28.68 5.00 3.37
C VAL A 44 -28.42 6.01 4.48
N ALA A 45 -29.45 6.39 5.24
CA ALA A 45 -29.31 7.33 6.36
C ALA A 45 -28.40 6.79 7.48
N ASP A 46 -28.46 5.50 7.80
CA ASP A 46 -27.57 4.89 8.80
C ASP A 46 -26.12 4.90 8.32
N LEU A 47 -25.89 4.60 7.03
CA LEU A 47 -24.56 4.61 6.42
C LEU A 47 -24.00 6.03 6.32
N GLU A 48 -24.81 7.02 5.95
CA GLU A 48 -24.43 8.43 5.95
C GLU A 48 -24.07 8.92 7.37
N GLY A 49 -24.89 8.57 8.38
CA GLY A 49 -24.60 8.89 9.78
C GLY A 49 -23.29 8.28 10.27
N TYR A 50 -23.01 7.03 9.90
CA TYR A 50 -21.76 6.35 10.22
C TYR A 50 -20.54 7.05 9.59
N LEU A 51 -20.60 7.38 8.30
CA LEU A 51 -19.53 8.09 7.63
C LEU A 51 -19.34 9.51 8.18
N ALA A 52 -20.43 10.23 8.46
CA ALA A 52 -20.38 11.57 9.03
C ALA A 52 -19.71 11.58 10.41
N PHE A 53 -20.00 10.57 11.24
CA PHE A 53 -19.33 10.40 12.54
C PHE A 53 -17.82 10.23 12.38
N ASN A 54 -17.38 9.32 11.51
CA ASN A 54 -15.94 9.10 11.26
C ASN A 54 -15.27 10.32 10.63
N ALA A 55 -15.93 11.00 9.69
CA ALA A 55 -15.42 12.23 9.08
C ALA A 55 -15.21 13.35 10.11
N ALA A 56 -16.11 13.49 11.10
CA ALA A 56 -15.99 14.48 12.15
C ALA A 56 -14.82 14.22 13.12
N MET A 57 -14.33 13.00 13.19
CA MET A 57 -13.17 12.62 14.02
C MET A 57 -11.82 12.90 13.34
N LEU A 58 -11.81 13.11 12.01
CA LEU A 58 -10.60 13.43 11.25
C LEU A 58 -10.25 14.92 11.38
N GLY A 59 -8.97 15.23 11.53
CA GLY A 59 -8.43 16.59 11.50
C GLY A 59 -8.19 17.14 10.09
N ALA A 60 -8.48 16.36 9.05
CA ALA A 60 -8.25 16.71 7.64
C ALA A 60 -9.57 16.94 6.89
N PRO A 61 -9.56 17.74 5.80
CA PRO A 61 -10.73 17.90 4.93
C PRO A 61 -11.20 16.54 4.39
N CYS A 62 -12.48 16.24 4.65
CA CYS A 62 -13.06 14.93 4.32
C CYS A 62 -14.41 15.08 3.63
N SER A 63 -14.64 14.25 2.62
CA SER A 63 -15.94 14.04 1.98
C SER A 63 -16.43 12.62 2.22
N THR A 64 -17.72 12.40 2.09
CA THR A 64 -18.34 11.07 2.31
C THR A 64 -19.17 10.65 1.13
N VAL A 65 -19.14 9.35 0.79
CA VAL A 65 -19.92 8.76 -0.30
C VAL A 65 -20.52 7.43 0.16
N VAL A 66 -21.83 7.28 0.02
CA VAL A 66 -22.54 6.02 0.20
C VAL A 66 -22.93 5.47 -1.17
N ILE A 67 -22.52 4.24 -1.46
CA ILE A 67 -22.89 3.53 -2.71
C ILE A 67 -23.68 2.26 -2.31
N PRO A 68 -25.00 2.36 -2.15
CA PRO A 68 -25.81 1.22 -1.72
C PRO A 68 -25.87 0.14 -2.80
N ASP A 69 -26.21 -1.06 -2.38
CA ASP A 69 -26.52 -2.20 -3.26
C ASP A 69 -25.42 -2.55 -4.30
N THR A 70 -24.18 -2.24 -3.97
CA THR A 70 -23.02 -2.46 -4.85
C THR A 70 -21.95 -3.29 -4.13
N PHE A 71 -21.30 -4.18 -4.88
CA PHE A 71 -20.15 -4.93 -4.34
C PHE A 71 -19.01 -3.98 -3.94
N PRO A 72 -18.45 -4.10 -2.74
CA PRO A 72 -17.46 -3.14 -2.21
C PRO A 72 -16.29 -2.87 -3.15
N ALA A 73 -15.66 -3.91 -3.71
CA ALA A 73 -14.55 -3.73 -4.62
C ALA A 73 -14.94 -2.97 -5.91
N THR A 74 -16.16 -3.16 -6.41
CA THR A 74 -16.69 -2.42 -7.55
C THR A 74 -16.95 -0.96 -7.17
N ALA A 75 -17.62 -0.73 -6.04
CA ALA A 75 -17.89 0.62 -5.54
C ALA A 75 -16.60 1.44 -5.35
N ILE A 76 -15.55 0.81 -4.78
CA ILE A 76 -14.25 1.46 -4.58
C ILE A 76 -13.59 1.75 -5.92
N ALA A 77 -13.54 0.79 -6.84
CA ALA A 77 -12.92 0.94 -8.15
C ALA A 77 -13.60 2.04 -8.99
N ASP A 78 -14.92 2.11 -8.95
CA ASP A 78 -15.71 3.12 -9.68
C ASP A 78 -15.59 4.52 -9.05
N ALA A 79 -15.25 4.60 -7.76
CA ALA A 79 -14.99 5.87 -7.07
C ALA A 79 -13.61 6.45 -7.38
N VAL A 80 -12.64 5.64 -7.84
CA VAL A 80 -11.33 6.10 -8.33
C VAL A 80 -11.51 6.89 -9.62
N ARG A 81 -11.04 8.13 -9.66
CA ARG A 81 -11.20 9.06 -10.78
C ARG A 81 -9.91 9.40 -11.49
N SER A 82 -8.77 9.17 -10.82
CA SER A 82 -7.44 9.50 -11.32
C SER A 82 -6.47 8.35 -11.00
N PRO A 83 -5.48 8.07 -11.86
CA PRO A 83 -4.38 7.16 -11.53
C PRO A 83 -3.55 7.61 -10.31
N GLU A 84 -3.65 8.88 -9.95
CA GLU A 84 -2.96 9.47 -8.80
C GLU A 84 -3.75 9.33 -7.50
N ASP A 85 -5.03 8.97 -7.56
CA ASP A 85 -5.80 8.63 -6.38
C ASP A 85 -5.18 7.42 -5.67
N THR A 86 -5.38 7.32 -4.38
CA THR A 86 -4.86 6.22 -3.58
C THR A 86 -5.99 5.65 -2.73
N VAL A 87 -6.12 4.34 -2.70
CA VAL A 87 -7.02 3.68 -1.76
C VAL A 87 -6.25 3.29 -0.51
N VAL A 88 -6.77 3.61 0.67
CA VAL A 88 -6.18 3.23 1.97
C VAL A 88 -7.18 2.34 2.70
N MET A 89 -6.84 1.08 2.93
CA MET A 89 -7.78 0.13 3.51
C MET A 89 -7.12 -0.98 4.32
N ALA A 90 -7.84 -1.50 5.32
CA ALA A 90 -7.46 -2.74 5.97
C ALA A 90 -7.71 -3.94 5.04
N THR A 91 -6.90 -4.97 5.15
CA THR A 91 -7.03 -6.19 4.31
C THR A 91 -8.21 -7.05 4.71
N HIS A 92 -8.70 -6.96 5.95
CA HIS A 92 -9.83 -7.71 6.49
C HIS A 92 -10.85 -6.74 7.08
N GLY A 93 -12.12 -7.06 6.93
CA GLY A 93 -13.24 -6.36 7.52
C GLY A 93 -14.01 -7.27 8.48
N ARG A 94 -15.33 -7.13 8.53
CA ARG A 94 -16.25 -7.86 9.43
C ARG A 94 -16.06 -9.38 9.47
N SER A 95 -15.57 -9.99 8.39
CA SER A 95 -15.48 -11.45 8.33
C SER A 95 -14.24 -12.05 8.99
N GLY A 96 -13.21 -11.26 9.31
CA GLY A 96 -12.05 -11.61 10.17
C GLY A 96 -11.38 -12.98 10.03
N ILE A 97 -11.80 -13.82 9.10
CA ILE A 97 -11.49 -15.24 9.05
C ILE A 97 -10.57 -15.54 7.87
N GLY A 98 -9.29 -15.81 8.17
CA GLY A 98 -8.42 -16.38 7.14
C GLY A 98 -6.93 -16.17 7.38
N ARG A 99 -6.24 -17.21 7.82
CA ARG A 99 -4.83 -17.17 8.27
C ARG A 99 -3.77 -16.92 7.21
N ALA A 100 -4.09 -16.65 5.95
CA ALA A 100 -3.06 -16.51 4.91
C ALA A 100 -3.52 -15.82 3.62
N LEU A 101 -4.68 -15.21 3.58
CA LEU A 101 -5.23 -14.62 2.37
C LEU A 101 -5.48 -13.13 2.58
N LEU A 102 -5.23 -12.35 1.56
CA LEU A 102 -5.72 -10.99 1.47
C LEU A 102 -7.26 -11.06 1.46
N GLY A 103 -7.95 -10.16 2.16
CA GLY A 103 -9.42 -10.15 2.17
C GLY A 103 -9.99 -10.04 0.76
N SER A 104 -11.16 -10.65 0.55
CA SER A 104 -11.78 -10.75 -0.79
C SER A 104 -11.97 -9.40 -1.48
N VAL A 105 -12.30 -8.34 -0.72
CA VAL A 105 -12.47 -6.98 -1.25
C VAL A 105 -11.14 -6.42 -1.70
N ALA A 106 -10.07 -6.54 -0.89
CA ALA A 106 -8.75 -6.05 -1.23
C ALA A 106 -8.16 -6.78 -2.45
N GLU A 107 -8.34 -8.11 -2.51
CA GLU A 107 -7.88 -8.93 -3.63
C GLU A 107 -8.63 -8.58 -4.94
N ASP A 108 -9.95 -8.43 -4.89
CA ASP A 108 -10.75 -8.08 -6.07
C ASP A 108 -10.47 -6.63 -6.52
N LEU A 109 -10.28 -5.71 -5.58
CA LEU A 109 -9.91 -4.33 -5.90
C LEU A 109 -8.56 -4.26 -6.63
N LEU A 110 -7.54 -4.94 -6.13
CA LEU A 110 -6.21 -4.98 -6.77
C LEU A 110 -6.21 -5.59 -8.17
N ARG A 111 -7.27 -6.34 -8.53
CA ARG A 111 -7.47 -6.83 -9.90
C ARG A 111 -8.15 -5.82 -10.81
N ARG A 112 -8.90 -4.87 -10.25
CA ARG A 112 -9.77 -3.93 -10.96
C ARG A 112 -9.14 -2.58 -11.19
N THR A 113 -8.21 -2.15 -10.32
CA THR A 113 -7.63 -0.82 -10.37
C THR A 113 -6.14 -0.84 -10.64
N ASP A 114 -5.65 0.17 -11.33
CA ASP A 114 -4.21 0.44 -11.53
C ASP A 114 -3.71 1.53 -10.58
N THR A 115 -4.59 2.06 -9.71
CA THR A 115 -4.20 3.05 -8.72
C THR A 115 -3.41 2.40 -7.57
N THR A 116 -2.70 3.21 -6.80
CA THR A 116 -1.98 2.72 -5.62
C THR A 116 -2.98 2.32 -4.52
N VAL A 117 -2.79 1.14 -3.94
CA VAL A 117 -3.58 0.67 -2.80
C VAL A 117 -2.65 0.51 -1.60
N VAL A 118 -2.91 1.25 -0.55
CA VAL A 118 -2.24 1.09 0.76
C VAL A 118 -3.03 0.09 1.59
N LEU A 119 -2.37 -0.98 1.94
CA LEU A 119 -2.97 -2.09 2.67
C LEU A 119 -2.43 -2.15 4.09
N LEU A 120 -3.34 -2.20 5.05
CA LEU A 120 -3.04 -2.49 6.44
C LEU A 120 -3.34 -3.96 6.70
N GLY A 121 -2.28 -4.76 6.85
CA GLY A 121 -2.39 -6.16 7.22
C GLY A 121 -2.72 -6.35 8.71
N PRO A 122 -2.99 -7.59 9.15
CA PRO A 122 -3.36 -7.88 10.53
C PRO A 122 -2.22 -7.61 11.54
N SER A 123 -0.97 -7.52 11.06
CA SER A 123 0.20 -7.21 11.88
C SER A 123 0.56 -5.72 11.86
N ALA A 124 -0.11 -4.93 11.03
CA ALA A 124 0.17 -3.50 10.92
C ALA A 124 -0.28 -2.77 12.19
N THR A 125 0.60 -1.92 12.71
CA THR A 125 0.31 -1.01 13.82
C THR A 125 0.45 0.43 13.33
N ASN A 126 -0.15 1.37 14.05
CA ASN A 126 -0.03 2.79 13.76
C ASN A 126 1.01 3.47 14.67
N ASP A 127 1.93 2.68 15.26
CA ASP A 127 2.87 3.16 16.29
C ASP A 127 4.02 3.98 15.69
N THR A 128 4.33 3.77 14.40
CA THR A 128 5.41 4.48 13.72
C THR A 128 4.84 5.61 12.87
N PRO A 129 5.24 6.87 13.12
CA PRO A 129 4.85 7.98 12.27
C PRO A 129 5.30 7.77 10.82
N ILE A 130 4.42 8.07 9.86
CA ILE A 130 4.76 7.96 8.43
C ILE A 130 5.61 9.16 8.01
N VAL A 131 5.18 10.37 8.37
CA VAL A 131 5.89 11.60 8.00
C VAL A 131 7.27 11.65 8.67
N GLY A 132 8.31 11.92 7.90
CA GLY A 132 9.70 11.98 8.37
C GLY A 132 10.34 10.61 8.65
N GLY A 133 9.64 9.52 8.35
CA GLY A 133 10.08 8.16 8.61
C GLY A 133 10.91 7.53 7.49
N SER A 134 10.78 6.21 7.33
CA SER A 134 11.51 5.41 6.34
C SER A 134 10.56 4.68 5.40
N LEU A 135 10.80 4.81 4.09
CA LEU A 135 10.12 4.08 3.03
C LEU A 135 11.01 2.95 2.51
N ILE A 136 10.61 1.71 2.71
CA ILE A 136 11.26 0.57 2.05
C ILE A 136 10.65 0.40 0.66
N VAL A 137 11.49 0.42 -0.38
CA VAL A 137 11.08 0.16 -1.77
C VAL A 137 11.67 -1.18 -2.19
N THR A 138 10.81 -2.18 -2.41
CA THR A 138 11.29 -3.53 -2.76
C THR A 138 11.38 -3.71 -4.26
N LEU A 139 12.53 -4.19 -4.74
CA LEU A 139 12.78 -4.46 -6.15
C LEU A 139 13.33 -5.89 -6.33
N ASP A 140 12.94 -6.52 -7.42
CA ASP A 140 13.48 -7.81 -7.86
C ASP A 140 14.34 -7.71 -9.14
N GLY A 141 14.66 -6.48 -9.56
CA GLY A 141 15.42 -6.17 -10.75
C GLY A 141 14.62 -6.19 -12.06
N SER A 142 13.35 -6.54 -12.02
CA SER A 142 12.48 -6.51 -13.21
C SER A 142 12.01 -5.08 -13.52
N ALA A 143 11.74 -4.78 -14.80
CA ALA A 143 11.10 -3.54 -15.20
C ALA A 143 9.71 -3.35 -14.57
N ARG A 144 9.04 -4.46 -14.22
CA ARG A 144 7.75 -4.41 -13.51
C ARG A 144 7.91 -3.88 -12.10
N SER A 145 8.88 -4.37 -11.32
CA SER A 145 9.11 -3.88 -9.97
C SER A 145 9.53 -2.41 -9.95
N ALA A 146 10.21 -1.93 -11.00
CA ALA A 146 10.62 -0.54 -11.13
C ALA A 146 9.43 0.44 -11.33
N ARG A 147 8.23 -0.03 -11.67
CA ARG A 147 7.03 0.83 -11.78
C ARG A 147 6.61 1.49 -10.47
N ILE A 148 7.07 0.98 -9.33
CA ILE A 148 6.84 1.61 -8.03
C ILE A 148 7.63 2.92 -7.85
N LEU A 149 8.73 3.12 -8.57
CA LEU A 149 9.67 4.22 -8.32
C LEU A 149 9.04 5.62 -8.41
N PRO A 150 8.22 5.96 -9.44
CA PRO A 150 7.58 7.28 -9.49
C PRO A 150 6.63 7.55 -8.32
N VAL A 151 5.86 6.54 -7.91
CA VAL A 151 4.96 6.63 -6.75
C VAL A 151 5.77 6.82 -5.48
N ALA A 152 6.80 5.98 -5.28
CA ALA A 152 7.68 6.06 -4.10
C ALA A 152 8.40 7.42 -4.02
N ALA A 153 8.85 7.99 -5.16
CA ALA A 153 9.48 9.30 -5.19
C ALA A 153 8.51 10.43 -4.80
N ARG A 154 7.29 10.41 -5.34
CA ARG A 154 6.25 11.37 -4.95
C ARG A 154 5.97 11.32 -3.45
N TRP A 155 5.83 10.12 -2.91
CA TRP A 155 5.54 9.92 -1.49
C TRP A 155 6.73 10.29 -0.60
N ALA A 156 7.95 9.92 -1.01
CA ALA A 156 9.13 10.29 -0.24
C ALA A 156 9.31 11.80 -0.13
N LYS A 157 9.00 12.56 -1.17
CA LYS A 157 9.03 14.03 -1.13
C LYS A 157 7.94 14.62 -0.26
N GLY A 158 6.69 14.19 -0.48
CA GLY A 158 5.53 14.75 0.23
C GLY A 158 5.51 14.42 1.71
N LEU A 159 6.00 13.24 2.08
CA LEU A 159 6.02 12.72 3.46
C LEU A 159 7.40 12.86 4.12
N GLU A 160 8.37 13.50 3.47
CA GLU A 160 9.74 13.68 3.95
C GLU A 160 10.43 12.36 4.33
N LEU A 161 10.19 11.28 3.54
CA LEU A 161 10.69 9.95 3.84
C LEU A 161 12.11 9.75 3.32
N ARG A 162 12.95 9.11 4.13
CA ARG A 162 14.17 8.48 3.66
C ARG A 162 13.84 7.18 2.94
N VAL A 163 14.44 6.95 1.77
CA VAL A 163 14.19 5.74 0.98
C VAL A 163 15.27 4.69 1.21
N VAL A 164 14.85 3.45 1.46
CA VAL A 164 15.73 2.28 1.46
C VAL A 164 15.28 1.34 0.36
N VAL A 165 16.04 1.28 -0.73
CA VAL A 165 15.81 0.30 -1.80
C VAL A 165 16.27 -1.06 -1.30
N VAL A 166 15.39 -2.06 -1.35
CA VAL A 166 15.68 -3.41 -0.85
C VAL A 166 15.59 -4.42 -1.97
N THR A 167 16.63 -5.23 -2.11
CA THR A 167 16.66 -6.40 -2.97
C THR A 167 16.94 -7.65 -2.15
N VAL A 168 16.38 -8.80 -2.53
CA VAL A 168 16.59 -10.08 -1.82
C VAL A 168 17.12 -11.12 -2.79
N SER A 169 18.22 -11.76 -2.42
CA SER A 169 18.84 -12.86 -3.13
C SER A 169 18.77 -14.16 -2.33
N PRO A 170 18.66 -15.35 -2.96
CA PRO A 170 18.71 -16.60 -2.25
C PRO A 170 20.12 -16.87 -1.71
N PRO A 171 20.29 -17.64 -0.61
CA PRO A 171 21.57 -18.07 -0.10
C PRO A 171 22.36 -18.86 -1.16
N GLY A 172 23.68 -18.60 -1.28
CA GLY A 172 24.56 -19.31 -2.22
C GLY A 172 24.41 -18.89 -3.68
N ALA A 173 23.66 -17.83 -3.96
CA ALA A 173 23.80 -17.15 -5.25
C ALA A 173 25.21 -16.55 -5.32
N ASP A 174 26.00 -16.99 -6.28
CA ASP A 174 27.30 -16.38 -6.60
C ASP A 174 27.02 -14.93 -7.01
N ASP A 175 27.35 -14.01 -6.13
CA ASP A 175 27.13 -12.58 -6.24
C ASP A 175 25.66 -12.20 -6.58
N PRO A 176 24.97 -11.36 -5.86
CA PRO A 176 23.62 -10.95 -6.25
C PRO A 176 23.72 -10.50 -7.70
N ALA A 177 22.97 -11.19 -8.58
CA ALA A 177 23.13 -11.11 -10.02
C ALA A 177 23.45 -9.65 -10.40
N GLU A 178 24.55 -9.39 -11.09
CA GLU A 178 25.02 -8.02 -11.44
C GLU A 178 23.87 -7.12 -11.93
N GLU A 179 22.85 -7.74 -12.53
CA GLU A 179 21.62 -7.11 -12.97
C GLU A 179 20.80 -6.56 -11.82
N LEU A 180 20.68 -7.29 -10.70
CA LEU A 180 19.92 -6.86 -9.53
C LEU A 180 20.64 -5.69 -8.82
N GLN A 181 21.97 -5.75 -8.67
CA GLN A 181 22.75 -4.65 -8.11
C GLN A 181 22.71 -3.42 -9.01
N ARG A 182 22.80 -3.61 -10.33
CA ARG A 182 22.70 -2.53 -11.30
C ARG A 182 21.33 -1.84 -11.25
N ALA A 183 20.24 -2.62 -11.19
CA ALA A 183 18.88 -2.10 -11.07
C ALA A 183 18.69 -1.33 -9.76
N ALA A 184 19.20 -1.84 -8.64
CA ALA A 184 19.16 -1.17 -7.35
C ALA A 184 19.96 0.14 -7.35
N GLY A 185 21.20 0.12 -7.88
CA GLY A 185 22.03 1.31 -8.02
C GLY A 185 21.39 2.39 -8.89
N ALA A 186 20.78 2.00 -10.01
CA ALA A 186 20.03 2.91 -10.87
C ALA A 186 18.82 3.53 -10.14
N SER A 187 18.13 2.74 -9.33
CA SER A 187 16.99 3.22 -8.55
C SER A 187 17.39 4.20 -7.45
N VAL A 188 18.49 3.95 -6.75
CA VAL A 188 19.07 4.91 -5.80
C VAL A 188 19.48 6.20 -6.52
N GLY A 189 20.13 6.09 -7.69
CA GLY A 189 20.49 7.23 -8.54
C GLY A 189 19.25 8.06 -8.93
N PHE A 190 18.16 7.39 -9.30
CA PHE A 190 16.87 8.04 -9.60
C PHE A 190 16.36 8.84 -8.38
N PHE A 191 16.25 8.25 -7.20
CA PHE A 191 15.78 8.95 -6.01
C PHE A 191 16.67 10.15 -5.65
N ARG A 192 17.99 9.99 -5.73
CA ARG A 192 18.95 11.09 -5.45
C ARG A 192 18.86 12.22 -6.45
N SER A 193 18.63 11.92 -7.73
CA SER A 193 18.40 12.95 -8.75
C SER A 193 17.11 13.75 -8.52
N GLU A 194 16.15 13.14 -7.82
CA GLU A 194 14.92 13.76 -7.36
C GLU A 194 15.07 14.51 -6.01
N GLY A 195 16.28 14.58 -5.45
CA GLY A 195 16.59 15.23 -4.17
C GLY A 195 16.16 14.43 -2.93
N ILE A 196 15.96 13.12 -3.08
CA ILE A 196 15.52 12.23 -2.00
C ILE A 196 16.74 11.50 -1.42
N ASP A 197 16.87 11.46 -0.08
CA ASP A 197 17.86 10.62 0.60
C ASP A 197 17.53 9.14 0.37
N ALA A 198 18.43 8.44 -0.30
CA ALA A 198 18.19 7.06 -0.68
C ALA A 198 19.46 6.21 -0.52
N THR A 199 19.27 5.00 0.01
CA THR A 199 20.27 3.95 0.17
C THR A 199 19.78 2.63 -0.43
N HIS A 200 20.68 1.66 -0.59
CA HIS A 200 20.35 0.31 -1.02
C HIS A 200 20.85 -0.72 -0.02
N GLU A 201 19.99 -1.70 0.26
CA GLU A 201 20.29 -2.87 1.07
C GLU A 201 20.08 -4.15 0.24
N SER A 202 21.12 -4.95 0.13
CA SER A 202 21.10 -6.27 -0.52
C SER A 202 20.99 -7.33 0.57
N LEU A 203 19.81 -7.96 0.66
CA LEU A 203 19.52 -8.95 1.68
C LEU A 203 19.67 -10.37 1.12
N ILE A 204 20.07 -11.29 1.98
CA ILE A 204 20.13 -12.73 1.65
C ILE A 204 19.07 -13.45 2.46
N GLY A 205 18.22 -14.23 1.79
CA GLY A 205 17.16 -14.99 2.44
C GLY A 205 16.51 -16.04 1.55
N THR A 206 16.00 -17.09 2.15
CA THR A 206 15.34 -18.19 1.44
C THR A 206 13.98 -17.80 0.88
N THR A 207 13.29 -16.88 1.55
CA THR A 207 12.00 -16.34 1.12
C THR A 207 12.05 -14.81 1.16
N ALA A 208 11.81 -14.17 0.01
CA ALA A 208 11.86 -12.72 -0.09
C ALA A 208 10.90 -12.03 0.91
N ALA A 209 9.70 -12.58 1.09
CA ALA A 209 8.72 -11.97 1.98
C ALA A 209 9.19 -11.93 3.44
N GLU A 210 9.65 -13.05 3.99
CA GLU A 210 10.13 -13.13 5.38
C GLU A 210 11.34 -12.25 5.60
N THR A 211 12.24 -12.20 4.62
CA THR A 211 13.44 -11.35 4.66
C THR A 211 13.07 -9.87 4.66
N ILE A 212 12.13 -9.44 3.82
CA ILE A 212 11.64 -8.05 3.78
C ILE A 212 10.97 -7.69 5.12
N ILE A 213 10.10 -8.56 5.64
CA ILE A 213 9.39 -8.34 6.91
C ILE A 213 10.39 -8.18 8.06
N ALA A 214 11.35 -9.09 8.17
CA ALA A 214 12.38 -9.04 9.22
C ALA A 214 13.23 -7.76 9.11
N PHE A 215 13.61 -7.36 7.92
CA PHE A 215 14.34 -6.11 7.69
C PHE A 215 13.49 -4.87 8.06
N ALA A 216 12.22 -4.85 7.69
CA ALA A 216 11.31 -3.74 8.02
C ALA A 216 11.13 -3.54 9.54
N GLN A 217 11.26 -4.61 10.32
CA GLN A 217 11.24 -4.55 11.79
C GLN A 217 12.55 -4.00 12.38
N GLN A 218 13.70 -4.29 11.72
CA GLN A 218 15.02 -3.83 12.18
C GLN A 218 15.25 -2.33 11.91
N VAL A 219 14.74 -1.84 10.79
CA VAL A 219 14.85 -0.42 10.39
C VAL A 219 13.49 0.25 10.54
N PRO A 220 12.97 0.55 11.70
CA PRO A 220 11.56 0.90 11.95
C PRO A 220 10.90 1.57 10.73
N ALA A 221 10.46 0.71 9.80
CA ALA A 221 9.89 1.15 8.55
C ALA A 221 8.52 1.77 8.80
N SER A 222 8.29 2.96 8.27
CA SER A 222 7.00 3.63 8.34
C SER A 222 6.06 3.17 7.23
N LEU A 223 6.64 2.71 6.11
CA LEU A 223 5.89 2.31 4.92
C LEU A 223 6.75 1.36 4.07
N ILE A 224 6.11 0.36 3.47
CA ILE A 224 6.73 -0.47 2.42
C ILE A 224 6.02 -0.16 1.10
N ALA A 225 6.77 0.01 0.01
CA ALA A 225 6.24 0.17 -1.33
C ALA A 225 6.73 -0.97 -2.24
N MET A 226 5.78 -1.61 -2.94
CA MET A 226 6.07 -2.73 -3.82
C MET A 226 5.07 -2.86 -4.97
N CYS A 227 5.46 -3.61 -5.99
CA CYS A 227 4.55 -3.99 -7.07
C CYS A 227 3.86 -5.32 -6.79
N THR A 228 2.67 -5.54 -7.37
CA THR A 228 1.90 -6.79 -7.21
C THR A 228 2.62 -8.03 -7.73
N HIS A 229 3.44 -7.88 -8.79
CA HIS A 229 4.18 -8.96 -9.43
C HIS A 229 5.61 -8.54 -9.77
N GLY A 230 6.53 -9.48 -9.62
CA GLY A 230 7.91 -9.37 -10.04
C GLY A 230 8.23 -10.30 -11.23
N ARG A 231 9.45 -10.86 -11.26
CA ARG A 231 9.99 -11.73 -12.32
C ARG A 231 9.14 -12.96 -12.64
N THR A 232 8.47 -13.55 -11.64
CA THR A 232 7.76 -14.84 -11.76
C THR A 232 6.27 -14.71 -12.03
N GLY A 233 5.78 -13.52 -12.36
CA GLY A 233 4.36 -13.25 -12.56
C GLY A 233 3.71 -14.16 -13.61
N LEU A 234 3.29 -15.33 -13.18
CA LEU A 234 2.52 -16.28 -13.96
C LEU A 234 1.03 -15.95 -13.82
N GLY A 235 0.49 -15.23 -14.80
CA GLY A 235 -0.95 -15.08 -14.95
C GLY A 235 -1.51 -13.70 -14.57
N ARG A 236 -2.42 -13.23 -15.40
CA ARG A 236 -3.10 -11.92 -15.34
C ARG A 236 -4.07 -11.75 -14.15
N THR A 237 -4.22 -12.74 -13.28
CA THR A 237 -5.33 -12.82 -12.32
C THR A 237 -4.94 -13.03 -10.85
N ALA A 238 -3.67 -13.29 -10.54
CA ALA A 238 -3.26 -13.58 -9.17
C ALA A 238 -2.30 -12.50 -8.63
N LEU A 239 -2.52 -12.08 -7.40
CA LEU A 239 -1.57 -11.26 -6.64
C LEU A 239 -0.30 -12.08 -6.36
N GLY A 240 0.87 -11.48 -6.44
CA GLY A 240 2.14 -12.16 -6.15
C GLY A 240 2.18 -12.69 -4.71
N SER A 241 2.62 -13.93 -4.54
CA SER A 241 2.69 -14.57 -3.22
C SER A 241 3.58 -13.81 -2.22
N THR A 242 4.62 -13.14 -2.71
CA THR A 242 5.49 -12.28 -1.89
C THR A 242 4.71 -11.08 -1.37
N THR A 243 3.94 -10.40 -2.23
CA THR A 243 3.12 -9.25 -1.84
C THR A 243 2.11 -9.62 -0.77
N ILE A 244 1.38 -10.72 -0.95
CA ILE A 244 0.39 -11.20 0.04
C ILE A 244 1.06 -11.44 1.39
N LYS A 245 2.19 -12.12 1.42
CA LYS A 245 2.92 -12.43 2.66
C LYS A 245 3.48 -11.18 3.33
N VAL A 246 4.03 -10.23 2.56
CA VAL A 246 4.53 -8.96 3.10
C VAL A 246 3.39 -8.15 3.70
N VAL A 247 2.28 -7.99 3.00
CA VAL A 247 1.09 -7.28 3.53
C VAL A 247 0.60 -7.93 4.81
N HIS A 248 0.57 -9.27 4.87
CA HIS A 248 0.09 -9.99 6.06
C HIS A 248 1.02 -9.85 7.27
N GLY A 249 2.34 -9.87 7.04
CA GLY A 249 3.34 -9.93 8.13
C GLY A 249 4.02 -8.60 8.48
N ALA A 250 3.87 -7.57 7.65
CA ALA A 250 4.47 -6.27 7.92
C ALA A 250 3.78 -5.57 9.10
N SER A 251 4.58 -4.95 9.96
CA SER A 251 4.11 -4.12 11.08
C SER A 251 3.74 -2.69 10.68
N CYS A 252 3.96 -2.32 9.43
CA CYS A 252 3.62 -1.01 8.86
C CYS A 252 2.72 -1.18 7.62
N PRO A 253 2.05 -0.10 7.16
CA PRO A 253 1.26 -0.13 5.93
C PRO A 253 2.11 -0.50 4.71
N VAL A 254 1.49 -1.16 3.74
CA VAL A 254 2.15 -1.58 2.48
C VAL A 254 1.44 -0.94 1.29
N ALA A 255 2.14 -0.07 0.58
CA ALA A 255 1.69 0.52 -0.67
C ALA A 255 1.95 -0.46 -1.82
N VAL A 256 0.90 -0.83 -2.52
CA VAL A 256 0.94 -1.80 -3.61
C VAL A 256 0.51 -1.13 -4.91
N VAL A 257 1.35 -1.22 -5.93
CA VAL A 257 1.05 -0.77 -7.29
C VAL A 257 0.86 -1.98 -8.19
N ARG A 258 -0.26 -2.00 -8.91
CA ARG A 258 -0.48 -3.03 -9.91
C ARG A 258 0.43 -2.80 -11.12
N THR A 259 0.97 -3.90 -11.61
CA THR A 259 1.68 -3.90 -12.90
C THR A 259 0.80 -4.56 -13.94
N SER A 260 -0.04 -3.78 -14.63
CA SER A 260 -0.68 -4.21 -15.88
C SER A 260 0.38 -4.29 -16.98
N ASP A 261 0.27 -5.31 -17.84
CA ASP A 261 1.14 -5.49 -19.01
C ASP A 261 0.95 -4.39 -20.03
#